data_73f2d8ed2f57452139afa7876ea544b3
#
_entry.id   73f2d8ed2f57452139afa7876ea544b3
#
_cell.length_a   1.000
_cell.length_b   1.000
_cell.length_c   1.000
_cell.angle_alpha   90.00
_cell.angle_beta   90.00
_cell.angle_gamma   90.00
#
_symmetry.space_group_name_H-M   'P 1'
#
loop_
_entity.id
_entity.type
_entity.pdbx_description
1 polymer ?
#
loop_
_entity_poly.entity_id
_entity_poly.type
_entity_poly.pdbx_seq_one_letter_code
_entity_poly.pdbx_strand_id
1 'polypeptide(L)'
;MIPQWKKKFDKNDILKRFKYALENEKFSEGSIVKSFENKVCKFLKVKYAVAVPSGTSALLISFLALGLKPKDEIIIQNRSWISVYNAAKLLNLNIKFVDVDKNRPVLNINHLKKVLSKKTKVIVPVHM
;
A
#
# COMPACT_ATOMS: atom_id res chain seq x y z
N MET A 1 -14.10 -4.93 24.80
CA MET A 1 -12.96 -4.57 23.92
C MET A 1 -13.30 -5.01 22.49
N ILE A 2 -13.28 -4.10 21.52
CA ILE A 2 -13.49 -4.45 20.10
C ILE A 2 -12.15 -4.99 19.57
N PRO A 3 -12.06 -6.25 19.15
CA PRO A 3 -10.81 -6.78 18.64
C PRO A 3 -10.43 -6.09 17.34
N GLN A 4 -9.20 -5.64 17.24
CA GLN A 4 -8.65 -4.94 16.06
C GLN A 4 -8.73 -5.82 14.78
N TRP A 5 -8.75 -7.13 14.95
CA TRP A 5 -8.78 -8.11 13.89
C TRP A 5 -9.88 -9.15 14.14
N LYS A 6 -11.10 -8.86 13.72
CA LYS A 6 -12.18 -9.84 13.73
C LYS A 6 -12.43 -10.31 12.30
N LYS A 7 -11.83 -11.44 11.92
CA LYS A 7 -12.04 -12.03 10.60
C LYS A 7 -12.98 -13.23 10.72
N LYS A 8 -14.07 -13.21 9.95
CA LYS A 8 -14.85 -14.42 9.67
C LYS A 8 -14.28 -15.02 8.38
N PHE A 9 -13.61 -16.15 8.51
CA PHE A 9 -13.19 -16.94 7.36
C PHE A 9 -14.09 -18.15 7.23
N ASP A 10 -14.54 -18.44 6.03
CA ASP A 10 -15.07 -19.75 5.71
C ASP A 10 -13.87 -20.70 5.51
N LYS A 11 -13.63 -21.54 6.51
CA LYS A 11 -12.52 -22.51 6.49
C LYS A 11 -12.63 -23.49 5.33
N ASN A 12 -13.84 -23.92 5.00
CA ASN A 12 -14.08 -24.90 3.93
C ASN A 12 -13.80 -24.31 2.55
N ASP A 13 -14.20 -23.05 2.32
CA ASP A 13 -13.89 -22.35 1.07
C ASP A 13 -12.37 -22.13 0.91
N ILE A 14 -11.67 -21.77 1.99
CA ILE A 14 -10.22 -21.62 1.97
C ILE A 14 -9.53 -22.94 1.63
N LEU A 15 -9.90 -24.03 2.31
CA LEU A 15 -9.31 -25.34 2.08
C LEU A 15 -9.57 -25.84 0.65
N LYS A 16 -10.78 -25.64 0.12
CA LYS A 16 -11.13 -25.97 -1.25
C LYS A 16 -10.27 -25.24 -2.26
N ARG A 17 -10.10 -23.92 -2.08
CA ARG A 17 -9.25 -23.10 -2.96
C ARG A 17 -7.78 -23.46 -2.87
N PHE A 18 -7.31 -23.75 -1.65
CA PHE A 18 -5.93 -24.17 -1.43
C PHE A 18 -5.65 -25.52 -2.11
N LYS A 19 -6.54 -26.50 -1.93
CA LYS A 19 -6.46 -27.80 -2.62
C LYS A 19 -6.42 -27.63 -4.15
N TYR A 20 -7.32 -26.81 -4.70
CA TYR A 20 -7.33 -26.49 -6.11
C TYR A 20 -6.00 -25.87 -6.60
N ALA A 21 -5.42 -24.95 -5.82
CA ALA A 21 -4.14 -24.34 -6.13
C ALA A 21 -3.00 -25.35 -6.20
N LEU A 22 -2.96 -26.28 -5.20
CA LEU A 22 -1.95 -27.33 -5.16
C LEU A 22 -2.04 -28.31 -6.34
N GLU A 23 -3.26 -28.62 -6.82
CA GLU A 23 -3.49 -29.61 -7.87
C GLU A 23 -3.32 -29.04 -9.28
N ASN A 24 -3.51 -27.72 -9.48
CA ASN A 24 -3.67 -27.14 -10.81
C ASN A 24 -2.72 -25.98 -11.13
N GLU A 25 -1.99 -25.45 -10.16
CA GLU A 25 -1.22 -24.21 -10.33
C GLU A 25 0.25 -24.36 -9.95
N LYS A 26 1.08 -23.56 -10.58
CA LYS A 26 2.46 -23.34 -10.15
C LYS A 26 2.45 -22.46 -8.89
N PHE A 27 3.34 -22.71 -7.95
CA PHE A 27 3.39 -22.02 -6.65
C PHE A 27 3.70 -20.52 -6.74
N SER A 28 4.29 -20.05 -7.82
CA SER A 28 4.74 -18.66 -7.99
C SER A 28 3.88 -17.85 -8.95
N GLU A 29 3.20 -18.50 -9.87
CA GLU A 29 2.42 -17.85 -10.94
C GLU A 29 1.22 -18.73 -11.28
N GLY A 30 0.12 -18.12 -11.77
CA GLY A 30 -1.01 -18.91 -12.23
C GLY A 30 -2.30 -18.14 -12.41
N SER A 31 -3.33 -18.87 -12.81
CA SER A 31 -4.67 -18.33 -13.09
C SER A 31 -5.33 -17.75 -11.84
N ILE A 32 -4.98 -18.26 -10.65
CA ILE A 32 -5.53 -17.77 -9.37
C ILE A 32 -5.10 -16.35 -9.11
N VAL A 33 -3.80 -16.02 -9.26
CA VAL A 33 -3.28 -14.67 -9.09
C VAL A 33 -3.92 -13.73 -10.10
N LYS A 34 -3.98 -14.12 -11.37
CA LYS A 34 -4.61 -13.32 -12.43
C LYS A 34 -6.11 -13.10 -12.18
N SER A 35 -6.81 -14.12 -11.68
CA SER A 35 -8.22 -14.00 -11.28
C SER A 35 -8.40 -13.00 -10.13
N PHE A 36 -7.50 -13.02 -9.14
CA PHE A 36 -7.50 -12.06 -8.05
C PHE A 36 -7.28 -10.63 -8.55
N GLU A 37 -6.24 -10.38 -9.35
CA GLU A 37 -5.94 -9.08 -9.96
C GLU A 37 -7.13 -8.54 -10.76
N ASN A 38 -7.75 -9.38 -11.58
CA ASN A 38 -8.94 -9.02 -12.34
C ASN A 38 -10.14 -8.64 -11.44
N LYS A 39 -10.33 -9.33 -10.31
CA LYS A 39 -11.38 -8.98 -9.33
C LYS A 39 -11.09 -7.65 -8.67
N VAL A 40 -9.83 -7.38 -8.31
CA VAL A 40 -9.41 -6.08 -7.77
C VAL A 40 -9.64 -4.97 -8.79
N CYS A 41 -9.26 -5.17 -10.05
CA CYS A 41 -9.52 -4.22 -11.13
C CYS A 41 -11.01 -3.86 -11.23
N LYS A 42 -11.88 -4.88 -11.24
CA LYS A 42 -13.34 -4.68 -11.31
C LYS A 42 -13.89 -3.95 -10.09
N PHE A 43 -13.44 -4.34 -8.89
CA PHE A 43 -13.90 -3.76 -7.63
C PHE A 43 -13.51 -2.28 -7.50
N LEU A 44 -12.26 -1.95 -7.82
CA LEU A 44 -11.72 -0.59 -7.75
C LEU A 44 -11.98 0.24 -9.01
N LYS A 45 -12.56 -0.35 -10.07
CA LYS A 45 -12.77 0.28 -11.37
C LYS A 45 -11.48 0.85 -11.98
N VAL A 46 -10.37 0.12 -11.83
CA VAL A 46 -9.05 0.46 -12.38
C VAL A 46 -8.72 -0.49 -13.54
N LYS A 47 -7.84 -0.04 -14.43
CA LYS A 47 -7.45 -0.80 -15.62
C LYS A 47 -6.50 -1.96 -15.30
N TYR A 48 -5.62 -1.76 -14.33
CA TYR A 48 -4.59 -2.73 -13.96
C TYR A 48 -4.49 -2.89 -12.45
N ALA A 49 -4.16 -4.08 -12.01
CA ALA A 49 -3.76 -4.42 -10.65
C ALA A 49 -2.63 -5.46 -10.71
N VAL A 50 -1.70 -5.37 -9.80
CA VAL A 50 -0.57 -6.31 -9.68
C VAL A 50 -0.50 -6.79 -8.25
N ALA A 51 -0.57 -8.11 -8.07
CA ALA A 51 -0.38 -8.72 -6.76
C ALA A 51 1.10 -8.72 -6.37
N VAL A 52 1.37 -8.37 -5.11
CA VAL A 52 2.73 -8.34 -4.55
C VAL A 52 2.72 -8.98 -3.17
N PRO A 53 3.86 -9.47 -2.67
CA PRO A 53 3.89 -10.27 -1.44
C PRO A 53 3.59 -9.48 -0.16
N SER A 54 3.72 -8.16 -0.19
CA SER A 54 3.48 -7.32 1.01
C SER A 54 3.12 -5.88 0.65
N GLY A 55 2.50 -5.16 1.60
CA GLY A 55 2.27 -3.72 1.46
C GLY A 55 3.57 -2.91 1.34
N THR A 56 4.65 -3.34 1.97
CA THR A 56 5.97 -2.71 1.82
C THR A 56 6.48 -2.82 0.39
N SER A 57 6.37 -4.00 -0.21
CA SER A 57 6.71 -4.21 -1.63
C SER A 57 5.83 -3.38 -2.55
N ALA A 58 4.52 -3.28 -2.24
CA ALA A 58 3.59 -2.45 -2.99
C ALA A 58 4.01 -0.97 -2.99
N LEU A 59 4.40 -0.43 -1.84
CA LEU A 59 4.87 0.95 -1.70
C LEU A 59 6.16 1.19 -2.51
N LEU A 60 7.15 0.29 -2.38
CA LEU A 60 8.41 0.40 -3.11
C LEU A 60 8.18 0.38 -4.63
N ILE A 61 7.40 -0.58 -5.12
CA ILE A 61 7.08 -0.71 -6.55
C ILE A 61 6.29 0.52 -7.02
N SER A 62 5.36 1.05 -6.20
CA SER A 62 4.61 2.26 -6.54
C SER A 62 5.54 3.48 -6.71
N PHE A 63 6.51 3.66 -5.82
CA PHE A 63 7.48 4.76 -5.94
C PHE A 63 8.36 4.60 -7.18
N LEU A 64 8.80 3.38 -7.51
CA LEU A 64 9.53 3.10 -8.73
C LEU A 64 8.68 3.36 -10.00
N ALA A 65 7.43 2.92 -9.99
CA ALA A 65 6.50 3.12 -11.11
C ALA A 65 6.17 4.59 -11.36
N LEU A 66 6.19 5.44 -10.31
CA LEU A 66 6.07 6.89 -10.44
C LEU A 66 7.34 7.55 -10.99
N GLY A 67 8.41 6.80 -11.22
CA GLY A 67 9.68 7.30 -11.75
C GLY A 67 10.44 8.19 -10.77
N LEU A 68 10.21 8.03 -9.45
CA LEU A 68 10.92 8.79 -8.43
C LEU A 68 12.42 8.51 -8.48
N LYS A 69 13.21 9.58 -8.36
CA LYS A 69 14.68 9.54 -8.38
C LYS A 69 15.23 9.88 -6.99
N PRO A 70 16.48 9.48 -6.68
CA PRO A 70 17.15 9.90 -5.46
C PRO A 70 17.06 11.40 -5.26
N LYS A 71 16.78 11.83 -4.02
CA LYS A 71 16.55 13.21 -3.59
C LYS A 71 15.20 13.83 -4.01
N ASP A 72 14.34 13.14 -4.77
CA ASP A 72 12.96 13.61 -4.96
C ASP A 72 12.25 13.72 -3.62
N GLU A 73 11.46 14.78 -3.45
CA GLU A 73 10.78 15.08 -2.20
C GLU A 73 9.44 14.35 -2.12
N ILE A 74 9.23 13.64 -1.01
CA ILE A 74 7.94 13.07 -0.67
C ILE A 74 7.47 13.54 0.71
N ILE A 75 6.16 13.61 0.90
CA ILE A 75 5.53 13.94 2.17
C ILE A 75 4.81 12.71 2.70
N ILE A 76 5.10 12.35 3.96
CA ILE A 76 4.44 11.28 4.68
C ILE A 76 3.89 11.80 6.02
N GLN A 77 2.81 11.20 6.52
CA GLN A 77 2.36 11.54 7.87
C GLN A 77 3.24 10.87 8.92
N ASN A 78 3.50 11.57 10.04
CA ASN A 78 4.38 11.09 11.11
C ASN A 78 3.82 9.90 11.90
N ARG A 79 2.50 9.70 11.89
CA ARG A 79 1.84 8.57 12.51
C ARG A 79 1.33 7.60 11.44
N SER A 80 2.19 6.67 11.04
CA SER A 80 1.88 5.63 10.05
C SER A 80 2.72 4.39 10.29
N TRP A 81 2.49 3.36 9.49
CA TRP A 81 3.35 2.17 9.51
C TRP A 81 4.72 2.51 8.93
N ILE A 82 5.78 2.00 9.57
CA ILE A 82 7.19 2.30 9.22
C ILE A 82 7.56 1.95 7.77
N SER A 83 6.82 1.06 7.11
CA SER A 83 7.10 0.62 5.74
C SER A 83 7.11 1.76 4.72
N VAL A 84 6.30 2.81 4.91
CA VAL A 84 6.29 3.98 4.02
C VAL A 84 7.63 4.69 4.07
N TYR A 85 8.14 4.92 5.28
CA TYR A 85 9.46 5.51 5.49
C TYR A 85 10.58 4.63 4.92
N ASN A 86 10.56 3.33 5.20
CA ASN A 86 11.58 2.39 4.75
C ASN A 86 11.63 2.31 3.21
N ALA A 87 10.49 2.21 2.53
CA ALA A 87 10.43 2.21 1.08
C ALA A 87 11.03 3.49 0.47
N ALA A 88 10.74 4.65 1.07
CA ALA A 88 11.29 5.93 0.64
C ALA A 88 12.81 6.02 0.88
N LYS A 89 13.29 5.52 2.02
CA LYS A 89 14.73 5.51 2.36
C LYS A 89 15.52 4.60 1.44
N LEU A 90 14.98 3.43 1.08
CA LEU A 90 15.62 2.52 0.13
C LEU A 90 15.87 3.19 -1.24
N LEU A 91 15.03 4.12 -1.65
CA LEU A 91 15.17 4.88 -2.89
C LEU A 91 15.91 6.22 -2.71
N ASN A 92 16.51 6.48 -1.55
CA ASN A 92 17.18 7.74 -1.21
C ASN A 92 16.31 8.98 -1.46
N LEU A 93 14.99 8.89 -1.20
CA LEU A 93 14.07 10.00 -1.32
C LEU A 93 14.23 10.99 -0.15
N ASN A 94 13.91 12.25 -0.42
CA ASN A 94 13.88 13.30 0.57
C ASN A 94 12.51 13.29 1.27
N ILE A 95 12.50 12.93 2.56
CA ILE A 95 11.26 12.71 3.30
C ILE A 95 10.94 13.93 4.14
N LYS A 96 9.75 14.49 3.96
CA LYS A 96 9.15 15.49 4.86
C LYS A 96 8.00 14.85 5.63
N PHE A 97 7.93 15.19 6.91
CA PHE A 97 6.87 14.70 7.77
C PHE A 97 5.77 15.76 7.95
N VAL A 98 4.54 15.29 7.97
CA VAL A 98 3.36 16.07 8.30
C VAL A 98 2.67 15.45 9.50
N ASP A 99 2.26 16.28 10.46
CA ASP A 99 1.51 15.80 11.63
C ASP A 99 0.15 15.25 11.25
N VAL A 100 -0.38 14.44 12.15
CA VAL A 100 -1.79 14.02 12.09
C VAL A 100 -2.69 15.09 12.74
N ASP A 101 -3.96 15.04 12.40
CA ASP A 101 -4.98 15.85 13.06
C ASP A 101 -5.07 15.49 14.55
N LYS A 102 -5.35 16.48 15.40
CA LYS A 102 -5.40 16.31 16.86
C LYS A 102 -6.48 15.32 17.30
N ASN A 103 -7.59 15.31 16.61
CA ASN A 103 -8.78 14.54 16.97
C ASN A 103 -8.90 13.21 16.20
N ARG A 104 -8.20 13.08 15.09
CA ARG A 104 -8.26 11.90 14.22
C ARG A 104 -6.86 11.54 13.70
N PRO A 105 -6.53 10.26 13.61
CA PRO A 105 -5.21 9.83 13.12
C PRO A 105 -5.12 9.89 11.59
N VAL A 106 -5.51 11.02 11.01
CA VAL A 106 -5.43 11.31 9.57
C VAL A 106 -4.50 12.50 9.34
N LEU A 107 -3.98 12.62 8.14
CA LEU A 107 -3.04 13.68 7.76
C LEU A 107 -3.62 15.08 8.02
N ASN A 108 -2.87 15.94 8.72
CA ASN A 108 -3.26 17.31 9.02
C ASN A 108 -3.09 18.20 7.78
N ILE A 109 -4.19 18.62 7.19
CA ILE A 109 -4.20 19.43 5.96
C ILE A 109 -3.56 20.81 6.16
N ASN A 110 -3.74 21.42 7.33
CA ASN A 110 -3.16 22.76 7.61
C ASN A 110 -1.63 22.67 7.73
N HIS A 111 -1.11 21.59 8.35
CA HIS A 111 0.34 21.36 8.37
C HIS A 111 0.86 20.98 6.97
N LEU A 112 0.14 20.15 6.22
CA LEU A 112 0.49 19.80 4.84
C LEU A 112 0.69 21.06 3.98
N LYS A 113 -0.23 22.01 4.02
CA LYS A 113 -0.13 23.27 3.27
C LYS A 113 1.13 24.06 3.58
N LYS A 114 1.64 23.99 4.83
CA LYS A 114 2.88 24.67 5.25
C LYS A 114 4.15 23.96 4.75
N VAL A 115 4.10 22.61 4.66
CA VAL A 115 5.26 21.78 4.29
C VAL A 115 5.38 21.59 2.79
N LEU A 116 4.25 21.67 2.07
CA LEU A 116 4.17 21.47 0.62
C LEU A 116 5.04 22.48 -0.12
N SER A 117 5.80 22.00 -1.10
CA SER A 117 6.67 22.85 -1.93
C SER A 117 6.59 22.43 -3.41
N LYS A 118 7.14 23.26 -4.30
CA LYS A 118 7.26 22.92 -5.73
C LYS A 118 8.14 21.69 -5.99
N LYS A 119 8.94 21.25 -5.02
CA LYS A 119 9.80 20.07 -5.09
C LYS A 119 9.07 18.78 -4.71
N THR A 120 7.90 18.90 -4.06
CA THR A 120 7.12 17.72 -3.62
C THR A 120 6.57 16.99 -4.83
N LYS A 121 6.97 15.72 -4.96
CA LYS A 121 6.54 14.82 -6.04
C LYS A 121 5.37 13.92 -5.61
N VAL A 122 5.38 13.49 -4.36
CA VAL A 122 4.39 12.53 -3.85
C VAL A 122 3.95 12.90 -2.43
N ILE A 123 2.69 12.72 -2.15
CA ILE A 123 2.10 12.76 -0.80
C ILE A 123 1.51 11.39 -0.53
N VAL A 124 1.85 10.79 0.61
CA VAL A 124 1.35 9.47 1.01
C VAL A 124 0.46 9.59 2.25
N PRO A 125 -0.84 9.83 2.07
CA PRO A 125 -1.79 9.83 3.18
C PRO A 125 -2.08 8.40 3.62
N VAL A 126 -2.24 8.18 4.92
CA VAL A 126 -2.65 6.90 5.50
C VAL A 126 -4.00 7.10 6.20
N HIS A 127 -4.99 6.31 5.80
CA HIS A 127 -6.30 6.25 6.45
C HIS A 127 -6.26 5.20 7.58
N MET A 128 -6.56 5.65 8.78
CA MET A 128 -6.57 4.80 9.98
C MET A 128 -8.01 4.45 10.39
#